data_ccd3d7417ff8e9c0b74124456e9c15fa
#
_entry.id   ccd3d7417ff8e9c0b74124456e9c15fa
#
_cell.length_a   1.000
_cell.length_b   1.000
_cell.length_c   1.000
_cell.angle_alpha   90.00
_cell.angle_beta   90.00
_cell.angle_gamma   90.00
#
_symmetry.space_group_name_H-M   'P 1'
#
loop_
_entity.id
_entity.type
_entity.pdbx_description
1 polymer ?
#
loop_
_entity_poly.entity_id
_entity_poly.type
_entity_poly.pdbx_seq_one_letter_code
_entity_poly.pdbx_strand_id
1 'polypeptide(L)'
;GANADASYPSLLAERTGWKVVNAGVSGETSKQIADRLPGLLDEHGPSLAILCAGGNDWLQRRSEQVVQGEITRMLQLCKARATPVLLVAVPELSLSAALTGRMKDHSIYQTLAKDNRVALLADAWSEVLGNSALRADQVHANAAGYARFTELLVAQARASGFLA
;
A
#
# COMPACT_ATOMS: atom_id res chain seq x y z
N GLY A 1 -12.59 8.17 6.61
CA GLY A 1 -11.22 8.52 6.47
C GLY A 1 -10.90 9.98 6.69
N ALA A 2 -9.71 10.37 6.35
CA ALA A 2 -9.26 11.74 6.43
C ALA A 2 -9.72 12.55 5.20
N ASN A 3 -9.71 13.88 5.32
CA ASN A 3 -9.90 14.78 4.19
C ASN A 3 -8.78 14.57 3.14
N ALA A 4 -9.02 15.00 1.90
CA ALA A 4 -8.06 14.81 0.79
C ALA A 4 -6.65 15.33 1.13
N ASP A 5 -6.54 16.48 1.78
CA ASP A 5 -5.26 17.08 2.17
C ASP A 5 -4.51 16.31 3.27
N ALA A 6 -5.22 15.50 4.03
CA ALA A 6 -4.64 14.65 5.08
C ALA A 6 -4.41 13.21 4.62
N SER A 7 -4.64 12.89 3.35
CA SER A 7 -4.36 11.58 2.76
C SER A 7 -2.86 11.37 2.61
N TYR A 8 -2.40 10.11 2.65
CA TYR A 8 -0.97 9.86 2.57
C TYR A 8 -0.32 10.28 1.22
N PRO A 9 -1.00 10.21 0.06
CA PRO A 9 -0.40 10.74 -1.18
C PRO A 9 -0.14 12.25 -1.13
N SER A 10 -1.06 13.02 -0.55
CA SER A 10 -0.88 14.47 -0.37
C SER A 10 0.26 14.79 0.60
N LEU A 11 0.29 14.10 1.74
CA LEU A 11 1.37 14.24 2.73
C LEU A 11 2.74 13.80 2.17
N LEU A 12 2.75 12.76 1.35
CA LEU A 12 3.98 12.30 0.69
C LEU A 12 4.52 13.37 -0.25
N ALA A 13 3.67 13.97 -1.09
CA ALA A 13 4.05 15.05 -1.99
C ALA A 13 4.64 16.25 -1.22
N GLU A 14 3.98 16.64 -0.13
CA GLU A 14 4.43 17.75 0.72
C GLU A 14 5.81 17.48 1.35
N ARG A 15 6.00 16.28 1.89
CA ARG A 15 7.24 15.92 2.61
C ARG A 15 8.43 15.63 1.71
N THR A 16 8.20 15.19 0.48
CA THR A 16 9.26 14.78 -0.45
C THR A 16 9.52 15.78 -1.56
N GLY A 17 8.57 16.64 -1.87
CA GLY A 17 8.59 17.48 -3.07
C GLY A 17 8.29 16.71 -4.37
N TRP A 18 7.92 15.44 -4.28
CA TRP A 18 7.56 14.63 -5.44
C TRP A 18 6.23 15.08 -6.04
N LYS A 19 6.13 14.98 -7.36
CA LYS A 19 4.84 15.02 -8.03
C LYS A 19 4.16 13.66 -7.83
N VAL A 20 3.19 13.61 -6.93
CA VAL A 20 2.46 12.37 -6.60
C VAL A 20 1.12 12.35 -7.31
N VAL A 21 0.86 11.28 -8.06
CA VAL A 21 -0.45 11.01 -8.66
C VAL A 21 -1.17 10.03 -7.75
N ASN A 22 -2.28 10.47 -7.15
CA ASN A 22 -3.15 9.58 -6.38
C ASN A 22 -4.10 8.85 -7.34
N ALA A 23 -3.80 7.60 -7.63
CA ALA A 23 -4.62 6.74 -8.48
C ALA A 23 -5.51 5.77 -7.68
N GLY A 24 -5.55 5.90 -6.35
CA GLY A 24 -6.35 5.06 -5.48
C GLY A 24 -7.85 5.28 -5.66
N VAL A 25 -8.61 4.20 -5.70
CA VAL A 25 -10.08 4.22 -5.71
C VAL A 25 -10.58 3.41 -4.52
N SER A 26 -11.43 4.04 -3.71
CA SER A 26 -11.98 3.38 -2.51
C SER A 26 -12.75 2.11 -2.87
N GLY A 27 -12.53 1.05 -2.11
CA GLY A 27 -13.25 -0.21 -2.25
C GLY A 27 -12.72 -1.16 -3.33
N GLU A 28 -11.70 -0.77 -4.10
CA GLU A 28 -11.16 -1.64 -5.14
C GLU A 28 -10.44 -2.87 -4.58
N THR A 29 -10.66 -3.99 -5.23
CA THR A 29 -9.91 -5.22 -5.03
C THR A 29 -8.59 -5.20 -5.79
N SER A 30 -7.69 -6.12 -5.46
CA SER A 30 -6.42 -6.29 -6.18
C SER A 30 -6.62 -6.52 -7.69
N LYS A 31 -7.68 -7.26 -8.07
CA LYS A 31 -8.02 -7.46 -9.48
C LYS A 31 -8.35 -6.15 -10.19
N GLN A 32 -9.21 -5.33 -9.60
CA GLN A 32 -9.63 -4.06 -10.19
C GLN A 32 -8.44 -3.10 -10.33
N ILE A 33 -7.56 -3.05 -9.33
CA ILE A 33 -6.33 -2.26 -9.39
C ILE A 33 -5.43 -2.77 -10.52
N ALA A 34 -5.21 -4.06 -10.61
CA ALA A 34 -4.37 -4.67 -11.65
C ALA A 34 -4.93 -4.40 -13.06
N ASP A 35 -6.25 -4.42 -13.22
CA ASP A 35 -6.90 -4.13 -14.50
C ASP A 35 -6.70 -2.67 -14.97
N ARG A 36 -6.63 -1.72 -14.05
CA ARG A 36 -6.39 -0.29 -14.37
C ARG A 36 -4.91 0.08 -14.49
N LEU A 37 -4.04 -0.69 -13.90
CA LEU A 37 -2.62 -0.33 -13.77
C LEU A 37 -1.91 -0.10 -15.11
N PRO A 38 -2.10 -0.91 -16.19
CA PRO A 38 -1.45 -0.66 -17.46
C PRO A 38 -1.73 0.75 -18.00
N GLY A 39 -2.99 1.16 -18.01
CA GLY A 39 -3.39 2.49 -18.46
C GLY A 39 -2.77 3.61 -17.64
N LEU A 40 -2.70 3.45 -16.33
CA LEU A 40 -2.09 4.42 -15.42
C LEU A 40 -0.57 4.54 -15.65
N LEU A 41 0.11 3.43 -15.83
CA LEU A 41 1.55 3.42 -16.12
C LEU A 41 1.86 4.08 -17.46
N ASP A 42 1.05 3.81 -18.47
CA ASP A 42 1.21 4.40 -19.81
C ASP A 42 0.88 5.89 -19.82
N GLU A 43 -0.16 6.32 -19.11
CA GLU A 43 -0.57 7.72 -19.01
C GLU A 43 0.45 8.58 -18.25
N HIS A 44 0.94 8.09 -17.12
CA HIS A 44 1.74 8.90 -16.20
C HIS A 44 3.25 8.67 -16.33
N GLY A 45 3.70 7.54 -16.85
CA GLY A 45 5.11 7.19 -16.97
C GLY A 45 5.89 7.37 -15.66
N PRO A 46 5.43 6.82 -14.52
CA PRO A 46 6.00 7.17 -13.22
C PRO A 46 7.44 6.67 -13.07
N SER A 47 8.24 7.43 -12.32
CA SER A 47 9.60 7.01 -11.92
C SER A 47 9.59 6.03 -10.74
N LEU A 48 8.46 5.93 -10.03
CA LEU A 48 8.23 5.00 -8.93
C LEU A 48 6.73 4.71 -8.84
N ALA A 49 6.37 3.45 -8.76
CA ALA A 49 5.02 3.02 -8.43
C ALA A 49 4.97 2.54 -6.98
N ILE A 50 4.09 3.14 -6.18
CA ILE A 50 3.80 2.69 -4.82
C ILE A 50 2.51 1.87 -4.89
N LEU A 51 2.62 0.55 -4.70
CA LEU A 51 1.51 -0.38 -4.83
C LEU A 51 0.99 -0.80 -3.46
N CYS A 52 -0.26 -0.45 -3.18
CA CYS A 52 -0.97 -0.85 -1.97
C CYS A 52 -2.28 -1.51 -2.37
N ALA A 53 -2.35 -2.84 -2.27
CA ALA A 53 -3.48 -3.63 -2.73
C ALA A 53 -3.71 -4.85 -1.83
N GLY A 54 -4.95 -5.29 -1.72
CA GLY A 54 -5.33 -6.51 -1.01
C GLY A 54 -6.26 -6.29 0.20
N GLY A 55 -6.34 -5.08 0.75
CA GLY A 55 -7.17 -4.81 1.92
C GLY A 55 -8.64 -5.16 1.71
N ASN A 56 -9.23 -4.75 0.61
CA ASN A 56 -10.62 -5.08 0.30
C ASN A 56 -10.81 -6.55 -0.05
N ASP A 57 -9.80 -7.19 -0.62
CA ASP A 57 -9.81 -8.64 -0.87
C ASP A 57 -9.95 -9.42 0.43
N TRP A 58 -9.18 -9.07 1.45
CA TRP A 58 -9.25 -9.72 2.76
C TRP A 58 -10.61 -9.50 3.43
N LEU A 59 -11.16 -8.31 3.35
CA LEU A 59 -12.50 -8.00 3.86
C LEU A 59 -13.59 -8.81 3.13
N GLN A 60 -13.42 -9.07 1.84
CA GLN A 60 -14.33 -9.90 1.03
C GLN A 60 -14.00 -11.40 1.12
N ARG A 61 -13.04 -11.78 1.95
CA ARG A 61 -12.61 -13.18 2.13
C ARG A 61 -12.15 -13.85 0.83
N ARG A 62 -11.52 -13.08 -0.06
CA ARG A 62 -10.91 -13.64 -1.26
C ARG A 62 -9.74 -14.53 -0.90
N SER A 63 -9.49 -15.55 -1.70
CA SER A 63 -8.39 -16.47 -1.43
C SER A 63 -7.03 -15.81 -1.57
N GLU A 64 -6.12 -16.23 -0.73
CA GLU A 64 -4.71 -15.81 -0.77
C GLU A 64 -4.10 -15.99 -2.16
N GLN A 65 -4.38 -17.13 -2.80
CA GLN A 65 -3.89 -17.45 -4.13
C GLN A 65 -4.35 -16.43 -5.19
N VAL A 66 -5.60 -16.00 -5.12
CA VAL A 66 -6.14 -14.98 -6.04
C VAL A 66 -5.43 -13.64 -5.84
N VAL A 67 -5.31 -13.18 -4.60
CA VAL A 67 -4.66 -11.91 -4.29
C VAL A 67 -3.18 -11.93 -4.68
N GLN A 68 -2.48 -13.01 -4.37
CA GLN A 68 -1.09 -13.20 -4.74
C GLN A 68 -0.88 -13.17 -6.25
N GLY A 69 -1.76 -13.80 -7.01
CA GLY A 69 -1.74 -13.80 -8.48
C GLY A 69 -1.94 -12.38 -9.04
N GLU A 70 -2.87 -11.62 -8.51
CA GLU A 70 -3.14 -10.26 -9.00
C GLU A 70 -2.01 -9.27 -8.65
N ILE A 71 -1.44 -9.36 -7.45
CA ILE A 71 -0.29 -8.52 -7.11
C ILE A 71 0.94 -8.92 -7.94
N THR A 72 1.17 -10.21 -8.18
CA THR A 72 2.23 -10.66 -9.09
C THR A 72 2.05 -10.05 -10.48
N ARG A 73 0.82 -10.03 -11.00
CA ARG A 73 0.51 -9.37 -12.28
C ARG A 73 0.88 -7.89 -12.26
N MET A 74 0.56 -7.16 -11.20
CA MET A 74 0.94 -5.75 -11.06
C MET A 74 2.46 -5.56 -11.08
N LEU A 75 3.20 -6.39 -10.36
CA LEU A 75 4.65 -6.34 -10.31
C LEU A 75 5.28 -6.61 -11.69
N GLN A 76 4.73 -7.56 -12.43
CA GLN A 76 5.17 -7.87 -13.80
C GLN A 76 4.87 -6.74 -14.78
N LEU A 77 3.71 -6.08 -14.65
CA LEU A 77 3.35 -4.93 -15.48
C LEU A 77 4.29 -3.74 -15.27
N CYS A 78 4.69 -3.48 -14.03
CA CYS A 78 5.69 -2.46 -13.71
C CYS A 78 7.08 -2.85 -14.25
N LYS A 79 7.48 -4.10 -14.06
CA LYS A 79 8.76 -4.61 -14.56
C LYS A 79 8.88 -4.51 -16.09
N ALA A 80 7.81 -4.83 -16.82
CA ALA A 80 7.79 -4.72 -18.27
C ALA A 80 8.00 -3.28 -18.78
N ARG A 81 7.69 -2.29 -17.94
CA ARG A 81 7.88 -0.86 -18.22
C ARG A 81 9.12 -0.27 -17.56
N ALA A 82 9.96 -1.11 -16.95
CA ALA A 82 11.12 -0.68 -16.16
C ALA A 82 10.75 0.35 -15.07
N THR A 83 9.55 0.27 -14.51
CA THR A 83 9.07 1.13 -13.43
C THR A 83 9.44 0.50 -12.09
N PRO A 84 10.29 1.15 -11.28
CA PRO A 84 10.58 0.70 -9.91
C PRO A 84 9.33 0.64 -9.05
N VAL A 85 9.29 -0.28 -8.10
CA VAL A 85 8.15 -0.51 -7.23
C VAL A 85 8.54 -0.44 -5.76
N LEU A 86 7.72 0.22 -4.97
CA LEU A 86 7.65 0.06 -3.53
C LEU A 86 6.31 -0.61 -3.21
N LEU A 87 6.37 -1.88 -2.82
CA LEU A 87 5.19 -2.63 -2.41
C LEU A 87 4.86 -2.33 -0.96
N VAL A 88 3.61 -2.02 -0.67
CA VAL A 88 3.12 -1.77 0.69
C VAL A 88 2.41 -3.01 1.21
N ALA A 89 2.89 -3.55 2.32
CA ALA A 89 2.24 -4.67 2.97
C ALA A 89 0.93 -4.24 3.64
N VAL A 90 -0.06 -5.10 3.57
CA VAL A 90 -1.39 -4.89 4.14
C VAL A 90 -1.62 -5.93 5.24
N PRO A 91 -2.20 -5.54 6.39
CA PRO A 91 -2.46 -6.47 7.48
C PRO A 91 -3.49 -7.54 7.12
N GLU A 92 -3.37 -8.66 7.80
CA GLU A 92 -4.46 -9.63 7.87
C GLU A 92 -5.64 -8.98 8.61
N LEU A 93 -6.68 -8.62 7.87
CA LEU A 93 -7.88 -8.04 8.45
C LEU A 93 -8.78 -9.16 8.97
N SER A 94 -8.62 -9.49 10.25
CA SER A 94 -9.46 -10.46 10.96
C SER A 94 -10.19 -9.80 12.13
N LEU A 95 -11.36 -10.33 12.47
CA LEU A 95 -12.13 -9.87 13.64
C LEU A 95 -11.31 -9.95 14.94
N SER A 96 -10.54 -11.00 15.11
CA SER A 96 -9.69 -11.17 16.29
C SER A 96 -8.57 -10.15 16.38
N ALA A 97 -7.95 -9.82 15.25
CA ALA A 97 -6.92 -8.78 15.18
C ALA A 97 -7.51 -7.39 15.49
N ALA A 98 -8.69 -7.10 14.95
CA ALA A 98 -9.39 -5.85 15.21
C ALA A 98 -9.77 -5.68 16.68
N LEU A 99 -10.17 -6.76 17.36
CA LEU A 99 -10.56 -6.74 18.77
C LEU A 99 -9.37 -6.63 19.73
N THR A 100 -8.26 -7.25 19.38
CA THR A 100 -7.06 -7.31 20.25
C THR A 100 -6.05 -6.20 19.96
N GLY A 101 -6.21 -5.46 18.87
CA GLY A 101 -5.22 -4.47 18.41
C GLY A 101 -3.90 -5.09 17.94
N ARG A 102 -3.83 -6.41 17.83
CA ARG A 102 -2.65 -7.15 17.36
C ARG A 102 -2.76 -7.41 15.87
N MET A 103 -2.44 -6.41 15.08
CA MET A 103 -2.37 -6.55 13.64
C MET A 103 -0.95 -6.91 13.20
N LYS A 104 -0.87 -7.78 12.20
CA LYS A 104 0.38 -8.06 11.49
C LYS A 104 0.10 -8.19 10.00
N ASP A 105 1.11 -7.93 9.21
CA ASP A 105 1.03 -8.03 7.76
C ASP A 105 0.69 -9.45 7.31
N HIS A 106 -0.11 -9.54 6.26
CA HIS A 106 -0.30 -10.81 5.58
C HIS A 106 1.03 -11.28 4.97
N SER A 107 1.37 -12.55 5.16
CA SER A 107 2.66 -13.12 4.78
C SER A 107 2.98 -13.06 3.27
N ILE A 108 1.96 -12.94 2.41
CA ILE A 108 2.16 -12.90 0.96
C ILE A 108 3.04 -11.72 0.50
N TYR A 109 2.98 -10.58 1.18
CA TYR A 109 3.70 -9.37 0.76
C TYR A 109 5.21 -9.54 0.86
N GLN A 110 5.68 -10.14 1.95
CA GLN A 110 7.10 -10.43 2.13
C GLN A 110 7.61 -11.43 1.08
N THR A 111 6.83 -12.46 0.81
CA THR A 111 7.14 -13.46 -0.23
C THR A 111 7.19 -12.81 -1.61
N LEU A 112 6.17 -12.02 -1.97
CA LEU A 112 6.10 -11.34 -3.26
C LEU A 112 7.23 -10.33 -3.47
N ALA A 113 7.56 -9.55 -2.44
CA ALA A 113 8.66 -8.59 -2.51
C ALA A 113 9.99 -9.28 -2.74
N LYS A 114 10.25 -10.37 -2.00
CA LYS A 114 11.47 -11.18 -2.15
C LYS A 114 11.58 -11.83 -3.52
N ASP A 115 10.52 -12.51 -3.97
CA ASP A 115 10.52 -13.25 -5.22
C ASP A 115 10.65 -12.34 -6.45
N ASN A 116 10.08 -11.13 -6.37
CA ASN A 116 10.12 -10.14 -7.44
C ASN A 116 11.26 -9.11 -7.30
N ARG A 117 12.03 -9.18 -6.22
CA ARG A 117 13.15 -8.27 -5.92
C ARG A 117 12.73 -6.80 -5.93
N VAL A 118 11.62 -6.50 -5.29
CA VAL A 118 11.11 -5.14 -5.09
C VAL A 118 11.21 -4.72 -3.63
N ALA A 119 11.27 -3.41 -3.40
CA ALA A 119 11.26 -2.86 -2.05
C ALA A 119 9.90 -3.09 -1.39
N LEU A 120 9.91 -3.31 -0.08
CA LEU A 120 8.72 -3.54 0.73
C LEU A 120 8.64 -2.55 1.87
N LEU A 121 7.49 -1.89 2.01
CA LEU A 121 7.11 -1.22 3.24
C LEU A 121 6.34 -2.21 4.11
N ALA A 122 7.03 -2.80 5.09
CA ALA A 122 6.44 -3.73 6.04
C ALA A 122 5.94 -3.01 7.30
N ASP A 123 4.98 -3.62 7.98
CA ASP A 123 4.45 -3.27 9.29
C ASP A 123 3.80 -1.87 9.42
N ALA A 124 3.80 -1.04 8.39
CA ALA A 124 3.32 0.32 8.47
C ALA A 124 1.81 0.39 8.74
N TRP A 125 1.01 -0.28 7.94
CA TRP A 125 -0.44 -0.34 8.17
C TRP A 125 -0.78 -1.16 9.42
N SER A 126 -0.02 -2.20 9.72
CA SER A 126 -0.21 -3.00 10.95
C SER A 126 0.03 -2.16 12.20
N GLU A 127 1.04 -1.31 12.21
CA GLU A 127 1.28 -0.35 13.31
C GLU A 127 0.13 0.65 13.45
N VAL A 128 -0.26 1.29 12.35
CA VAL A 128 -1.28 2.34 12.36
C VAL A 128 -2.65 1.79 12.75
N LEU A 129 -3.09 0.71 12.12
CA LEU A 129 -4.41 0.14 12.38
C LEU A 129 -4.48 -0.67 13.68
N GLY A 130 -3.34 -1.11 14.19
CA GLY A 130 -3.23 -1.72 15.51
C GLY A 130 -3.31 -0.72 16.68
N ASN A 131 -3.17 0.56 16.41
CA ASN A 131 -3.21 1.63 17.41
C ASN A 131 -4.52 2.40 17.35
N SER A 132 -5.34 2.32 18.40
CA SER A 132 -6.64 2.99 18.47
C SER A 132 -6.56 4.52 18.34
N ALA A 133 -5.45 5.13 18.71
CA ALA A 133 -5.22 6.57 18.55
C ALA A 133 -4.98 7.02 17.10
N LEU A 134 -4.62 6.08 16.22
CA LEU A 134 -4.24 6.34 14.82
C LEU A 134 -5.31 5.92 13.80
N ARG A 135 -6.41 5.37 14.26
CA ARG A 135 -7.47 4.87 13.37
C ARG A 135 -8.80 5.60 13.59
N ALA A 136 -9.55 5.77 12.50
CA ALA A 136 -10.91 6.30 12.54
C ALA A 136 -11.93 5.21 12.86
N ASP A 137 -11.67 3.99 12.36
CA ASP A 137 -12.42 2.77 12.62
C ASP A 137 -11.46 1.57 12.57
N GLN A 138 -11.99 0.35 12.50
CA GLN A 138 -11.19 -0.88 12.53
C GLN A 138 -10.29 -1.08 11.30
N VAL A 139 -10.60 -0.43 10.19
CA VAL A 139 -9.92 -0.65 8.90
C VAL A 139 -9.43 0.63 8.22
N HIS A 140 -9.69 1.81 8.82
CA HIS A 140 -9.29 3.09 8.27
C HIS A 140 -8.47 3.90 9.27
N ALA A 141 -7.39 4.51 8.80
CA ALA A 141 -6.62 5.47 9.56
C ALA A 141 -7.38 6.79 9.75
N ASN A 142 -7.11 7.49 10.84
CA ASN A 142 -7.45 8.90 10.99
C ASN A 142 -6.30 9.78 10.47
N ALA A 143 -6.42 11.11 10.61
CA ALA A 143 -5.39 12.04 10.14
C ALA A 143 -4.01 11.78 10.76
N ALA A 144 -3.94 11.50 12.06
CA ALA A 144 -2.68 11.15 12.75
C ALA A 144 -2.11 9.83 12.24
N GLY A 145 -2.96 8.85 11.91
CA GLY A 145 -2.57 7.57 11.33
C GLY A 145 -1.98 7.74 9.93
N TYR A 146 -2.58 8.53 9.08
CA TYR A 146 -2.01 8.84 7.75
C TYR A 146 -0.68 9.59 7.85
N ALA A 147 -0.55 10.51 8.80
CA ALA A 147 0.72 11.19 9.06
C ALA A 147 1.80 10.19 9.48
N ARG A 148 1.49 9.28 10.39
CA ARG A 148 2.43 8.23 10.83
C ARG A 148 2.78 7.27 9.69
N PHE A 149 1.79 6.82 8.94
CA PHE A 149 2.03 5.99 7.75
C PHE A 149 2.99 6.68 6.76
N THR A 150 2.77 7.97 6.51
CA THR A 150 3.62 8.75 5.60
C THR A 150 5.06 8.85 6.11
N GLU A 151 5.27 9.00 7.42
CA GLU A 151 6.62 8.97 8.00
C GLU A 151 7.33 7.65 7.71
N LEU A 152 6.66 6.53 7.91
CA LEU A 152 7.20 5.20 7.65
C LEU A 152 7.47 4.99 6.15
N LEU A 153 6.58 5.47 5.29
CA LEU A 153 6.74 5.42 3.84
C LEU A 153 7.95 6.22 3.37
N VAL A 154 8.12 7.44 3.87
CA VAL A 154 9.28 8.29 3.54
C VAL A 154 10.58 7.66 4.01
N ALA A 155 10.60 7.11 5.22
CA ALA A 155 11.76 6.39 5.75
C ALA A 155 12.14 5.19 4.89
N GLN A 156 11.16 4.39 4.46
CA GLN A 156 11.40 3.25 3.59
C GLN A 156 11.86 3.69 2.18
N ALA A 157 11.26 4.73 1.62
CA ALA A 157 11.68 5.26 0.33
C ALA A 157 13.15 5.70 0.36
N ARG A 158 13.57 6.32 1.45
CA ARG A 158 14.97 6.70 1.66
C ARG A 158 15.88 5.49 1.83
N ALA A 159 15.49 4.52 2.65
CA ALA A 159 16.25 3.29 2.86
C ALA A 159 16.39 2.45 1.57
N SER A 160 15.42 2.53 0.68
CA SER A 160 15.42 1.83 -0.62
C SER A 160 16.11 2.62 -1.75
N GLY A 161 16.63 3.81 -1.48
CA GLY A 161 17.33 4.64 -2.45
C GLY A 161 16.43 5.44 -3.39
N PHE A 162 15.13 5.52 -3.14
CA PHE A 162 14.19 6.31 -3.95
C PHE A 162 14.16 7.79 -3.57
N LEU A 163 14.65 8.11 -2.39
CA LEU A 163 14.72 9.47 -1.85
C LEU A 163 16.10 9.70 -1.24
N ALA A 164 16.68 10.85 -1.54
CA ALA A 164 17.97 11.25 -0.97
C ALA A 164 17.89 11.59 0.53
#